data_1f61494d68990e5134613630925d65a4
#
_entry.id   1f61494d68990e5134613630925d65a4
#
_cell.length_a   1.000
_cell.length_b   1.000
_cell.length_c   1.000
_cell.angle_alpha   90.00
_cell.angle_beta   90.00
_cell.angle_gamma   90.00
#
_symmetry.space_group_name_H-M   'P 1'
#
loop_
_entity.id
_entity.type
_entity.pdbx_description
1 polymer ?
#
loop_
_entity_poly.entity_id
_entity_poly.type
_entity_poly.pdbx_seq_one_letter_code
_entity_poly.pdbx_strand_id
1 'polypeptide(L)'
;MENKEVKAVAKTIRIAPRKTRLIIDLIRGKNVSDAYAILRNQPQKAARVIEKVLKSATSNAVNNNKLNEEKLYVKACYVDEGIVMKRAKMDSRGHVGRKDHKTSHITVIVSERN
;
A
#
# COMPACT_ATOMS: atom_id res chain seq x y z
N MET A 1 -10.07 -21.26 -17.12
CA MET A 1 -10.37 -19.81 -17.14
C MET A 1 -9.26 -19.03 -16.48
N GLU A 2 -8.84 -18.00 -17.13
CA GLU A 2 -7.83 -17.12 -16.55
C GLU A 2 -8.46 -16.31 -15.41
N ASN A 3 -7.77 -16.28 -14.28
CA ASN A 3 -8.17 -15.42 -13.17
C ASN A 3 -7.79 -13.98 -13.51
N LYS A 4 -8.76 -13.10 -13.44
CA LYS A 4 -8.50 -11.69 -13.66
C LYS A 4 -7.78 -11.10 -12.46
N GLU A 5 -6.72 -10.38 -12.72
CA GLU A 5 -5.99 -9.65 -11.71
C GLU A 5 -6.35 -8.17 -11.82
N VAL A 6 -6.67 -7.57 -10.68
CA VAL A 6 -6.99 -6.14 -10.62
C VAL A 6 -5.98 -5.45 -9.73
N LYS A 7 -5.38 -4.41 -10.27
CA LYS A 7 -4.27 -3.71 -9.64
C LYS A 7 -4.69 -2.31 -9.22
N ALA A 8 -4.24 -1.89 -8.05
CA ALA A 8 -4.32 -0.50 -7.63
C ALA A 8 -2.93 -0.04 -7.17
N VAL A 9 -2.59 1.18 -7.50
CA VAL A 9 -1.27 1.76 -7.19
C VAL A 9 -1.46 3.13 -6.58
N ALA A 10 -0.80 3.38 -5.44
CA ALA A 10 -0.67 4.72 -4.87
C ALA A 10 0.77 5.16 -5.06
N LYS A 11 0.98 6.24 -5.79
CA LYS A 11 2.32 6.73 -6.12
C LYS A 11 2.73 7.88 -5.20
N THR A 12 4.01 7.93 -4.91
CA THR A 12 4.66 9.06 -4.22
C THR A 12 4.01 9.38 -2.87
N ILE A 13 3.81 8.34 -2.07
CA ILE A 13 3.27 8.48 -0.73
C ILE A 13 4.44 8.83 0.23
N ARG A 14 4.24 9.84 1.06
CA ARG A 14 5.29 10.33 1.98
C ARG A 14 5.43 9.43 3.21
N ILE A 15 5.79 8.18 2.98
CA ILE A 15 6.05 7.19 4.04
C ILE A 15 7.30 6.41 3.62
N ALA A 16 8.18 6.14 4.58
CA ALA A 16 9.40 5.40 4.29
C ALA A 16 9.07 3.98 3.81
N PRO A 17 9.67 3.51 2.70
CA PRO A 17 9.37 2.19 2.16
C PRO A 17 9.60 1.05 3.15
N ARG A 18 10.64 1.14 3.96
CA ARG A 18 10.99 0.11 4.93
C ARG A 18 9.86 -0.18 5.92
N LYS A 19 9.27 0.88 6.49
CA LYS A 19 8.16 0.75 7.44
C LYS A 19 6.90 0.23 6.76
N THR A 20 6.67 0.69 5.54
CA THR A 20 5.50 0.29 4.75
C THR A 20 5.56 -1.19 4.39
N ARG A 21 6.74 -1.70 4.04
CA ARG A 21 6.93 -3.11 3.70
C ARG A 21 6.60 -4.04 4.87
N LEU A 22 6.93 -3.64 6.08
CA LEU A 22 6.61 -4.44 7.28
C LEU A 22 5.09 -4.65 7.42
N ILE A 23 4.31 -3.62 7.11
CA ILE A 23 2.85 -3.69 7.20
C ILE A 23 2.26 -4.47 6.03
N ILE A 24 2.73 -4.19 4.80
CA ILE A 24 2.15 -4.81 3.61
C ILE A 24 2.40 -6.32 3.56
N ASP A 25 3.50 -6.78 4.15
CA ASP A 25 3.81 -8.21 4.23
C ASP A 25 2.77 -8.98 5.05
N LEU A 26 2.08 -8.31 5.96
CA LEU A 26 1.05 -8.94 6.80
C LEU A 26 -0.19 -9.35 6.01
N ILE A 27 -0.47 -8.69 4.90
CA ILE A 27 -1.69 -8.94 4.13
C ILE A 27 -1.47 -9.80 2.88
N ARG A 28 -0.22 -10.12 2.56
CA ARG A 28 0.08 -10.89 1.35
C ARG A 28 -0.53 -12.28 1.44
N GLY A 29 -1.30 -12.66 0.42
CA GLY A 29 -1.95 -13.97 0.35
C GLY A 29 -3.21 -14.11 1.18
N LYS A 30 -3.63 -13.07 1.89
CA LYS A 30 -4.83 -13.11 2.72
C LYS A 30 -6.07 -12.75 1.92
N ASN A 31 -7.22 -13.26 2.34
CA ASN A 31 -8.49 -12.80 1.77
C ASN A 31 -8.68 -11.32 2.08
N VAL A 32 -9.39 -10.61 1.23
CA VAL A 32 -9.57 -9.16 1.37
C VAL A 32 -10.19 -8.82 2.74
N SER A 33 -11.19 -9.58 3.19
CA SER A 33 -11.82 -9.34 4.50
C SER A 33 -10.81 -9.49 5.65
N ASP A 34 -9.96 -10.51 5.60
CA ASP A 34 -8.92 -10.73 6.61
C ASP A 34 -7.86 -9.63 6.55
N ALA A 35 -7.49 -9.21 5.33
CA ALA A 35 -6.53 -8.13 5.15
C ALA A 35 -7.03 -6.83 5.77
N TYR A 36 -8.29 -6.48 5.58
CA TYR A 36 -8.88 -5.30 6.22
C TYR A 36 -8.83 -5.39 7.74
N ALA A 37 -9.17 -6.56 8.30
CA ALA A 37 -9.12 -6.77 9.75
C ALA A 37 -7.71 -6.56 10.29
N ILE A 38 -6.72 -7.11 9.61
CA ILE A 38 -5.31 -6.97 10.00
C ILE A 38 -4.91 -5.48 9.97
N LEU A 39 -5.24 -4.77 8.90
CA LEU A 39 -4.85 -3.36 8.73
C LEU A 39 -5.53 -2.46 9.76
N ARG A 40 -6.79 -2.73 10.10
CA ARG A 40 -7.51 -1.94 11.10
C ARG A 40 -6.88 -2.04 12.48
N ASN A 41 -6.25 -3.17 12.79
CA ASN A 41 -5.60 -3.39 14.08
C ASN A 41 -4.20 -2.82 14.15
N GLN A 42 -3.65 -2.33 13.03
CA GLN A 42 -2.32 -1.72 13.02
C GLN A 42 -2.43 -0.22 13.27
N PRO A 43 -1.71 0.32 14.25
CA PRO A 43 -1.79 1.74 14.57
C PRO A 43 -1.01 2.66 13.63
N GLN A 44 -0.11 2.10 12.83
CA GLN A 44 0.78 2.88 11.99
C GLN A 44 0.03 3.60 10.85
N LYS A 45 0.52 4.79 10.49
CA LYS A 45 -0.02 5.57 9.37
C LYS A 45 0.03 4.79 8.06
N ALA A 46 1.09 3.99 7.85
CA ALA A 46 1.23 3.17 6.66
C ALA A 46 0.04 2.22 6.46
N ALA A 47 -0.49 1.66 7.56
CA ALA A 47 -1.65 0.78 7.51
C ALA A 47 -2.88 1.49 6.94
N ARG A 48 -3.08 2.78 7.29
CA ARG A 48 -4.21 3.55 6.76
C ARG A 48 -4.09 3.77 5.26
N VAL A 49 -2.88 4.03 4.78
CA VAL A 49 -2.62 4.23 3.35
C VAL A 49 -2.81 2.92 2.58
N ILE A 50 -2.28 1.81 3.09
CA ILE A 50 -2.43 0.49 2.47
C ILE A 50 -3.90 0.09 2.41
N GLU A 51 -4.67 0.39 3.46
CA GLU A 51 -6.11 0.13 3.52
C GLU A 51 -6.83 0.84 2.38
N LYS A 52 -6.48 2.10 2.10
CA LYS A 52 -7.07 2.85 0.99
C LYS A 52 -6.72 2.24 -0.37
N VAL A 53 -5.49 1.79 -0.56
CA VAL A 53 -5.06 1.14 -1.81
C VAL A 53 -5.82 -0.18 -1.99
N LEU A 54 -5.95 -0.95 -0.93
CA LEU A 54 -6.70 -2.21 -0.96
C LEU A 54 -8.16 -1.97 -1.29
N LYS A 55 -8.77 -0.94 -0.70
CA LYS A 55 -10.15 -0.56 -1.00
C LYS A 55 -10.32 -0.17 -2.46
N SER A 56 -9.37 0.58 -3.02
CA SER A 56 -9.38 0.95 -4.43
C SER A 56 -9.32 -0.27 -5.33
N ALA A 57 -8.41 -1.22 -5.04
CA ALA A 57 -8.29 -2.46 -5.80
C ALA A 57 -9.58 -3.29 -5.74
N THR A 58 -10.15 -3.41 -4.53
CA THR A 58 -11.39 -4.16 -4.32
C THR A 58 -12.56 -3.53 -5.06
N SER A 59 -12.70 -2.22 -4.99
CA SER A 59 -13.77 -1.50 -5.70
C SER A 59 -13.64 -1.65 -7.21
N ASN A 60 -12.43 -1.56 -7.73
CA ASN A 60 -12.19 -1.76 -9.17
C ASN A 60 -12.53 -3.19 -9.59
N ALA A 61 -12.18 -4.17 -8.76
CA ALA A 61 -12.49 -5.57 -9.06
C ALA A 61 -13.99 -5.82 -9.12
N VAL A 62 -14.73 -5.31 -8.14
CA VAL A 62 -16.18 -5.52 -8.05
C VAL A 62 -16.93 -4.71 -9.10
N ASN A 63 -16.63 -3.42 -9.21
CA ASN A 63 -17.42 -2.50 -10.04
C ASN A 63 -17.05 -2.58 -11.52
N ASN A 64 -15.78 -2.65 -11.85
CA ASN A 64 -15.32 -2.60 -13.24
C ASN A 64 -15.16 -3.98 -13.87
N ASN A 65 -14.75 -4.97 -13.08
CA ASN A 65 -14.46 -6.31 -13.58
C ASN A 65 -15.50 -7.35 -13.17
N LYS A 66 -16.51 -6.95 -12.41
CA LYS A 66 -17.63 -7.83 -12.00
C LYS A 66 -17.19 -9.06 -11.20
N LEU A 67 -16.12 -8.94 -10.44
CA LEU A 67 -15.63 -10.04 -9.62
C LEU A 67 -16.41 -10.12 -8.31
N ASN A 68 -16.42 -11.31 -7.71
CA ASN A 68 -17.12 -11.54 -6.45
C ASN A 68 -16.22 -11.15 -5.27
N GLU A 69 -16.62 -10.15 -4.52
CA GLU A 69 -15.85 -9.63 -3.39
C GLU A 69 -15.50 -10.70 -2.36
N GLU A 70 -16.41 -11.64 -2.10
CA GLU A 70 -16.17 -12.71 -1.12
C GLU A 70 -15.04 -13.64 -1.51
N LYS A 71 -14.74 -13.75 -2.80
CA LYS A 71 -13.68 -14.60 -3.32
C LYS A 71 -12.37 -13.88 -3.53
N LEU A 72 -12.34 -12.56 -3.35
CA LEU A 72 -11.12 -11.78 -3.56
C LEU A 72 -10.07 -12.03 -2.48
N TYR A 73 -8.83 -12.10 -2.93
CA TYR A 73 -7.68 -12.20 -2.04
C TYR A 73 -6.54 -11.34 -2.57
N VAL A 74 -5.61 -11.00 -1.70
CA VAL A 74 -4.42 -10.23 -2.09
C VAL A 74 -3.43 -11.18 -2.74
N LYS A 75 -3.42 -11.21 -4.05
CA LYS A 75 -2.54 -12.11 -4.81
C LYS A 75 -1.10 -11.66 -4.74
N ALA A 76 -0.86 -10.37 -4.86
CA ALA A 76 0.47 -9.79 -4.76
C ALA A 76 0.37 -8.38 -4.19
N CYS A 77 1.36 -7.98 -3.46
CA CYS A 77 1.47 -6.61 -2.95
C CYS A 77 2.95 -6.31 -2.73
N TYR A 78 3.34 -5.10 -3.05
CA TYR A 78 4.72 -4.68 -2.88
C TYR A 78 4.82 -3.17 -2.75
N VAL A 79 5.97 -2.73 -2.24
CA VAL A 79 6.30 -1.33 -2.05
C VAL A 79 7.60 -1.05 -2.78
N ASP A 80 7.56 -0.12 -3.71
CA ASP A 80 8.75 0.35 -4.42
C ASP A 80 9.18 1.70 -3.86
N GLU A 81 10.46 1.98 -3.93
CA GLU A 81 10.99 3.28 -3.53
C GLU A 81 10.60 4.32 -4.56
N GLY A 82 10.04 5.44 -4.06
CA GLY A 82 9.77 6.59 -4.88
C GLY A 82 10.91 7.59 -4.82
N ILE A 83 10.64 8.81 -5.27
CA ILE A 83 11.62 9.89 -5.21
C ILE A 83 11.93 10.25 -3.76
N VAL A 84 13.15 10.71 -3.54
CA VAL A 84 13.57 11.24 -2.24
C VAL A 84 13.38 12.75 -2.27
N MET A 85 12.54 13.26 -1.37
CA MET A 85 12.33 14.69 -1.23
C MET A 85 13.40 15.24 -0.30
N LYS A 86 14.30 16.03 -0.86
CA LYS A 86 15.38 16.66 -0.10
C LYS A 86 14.91 18.00 0.44
N ARG A 87 15.05 18.21 1.73
CA ARG A 87 14.68 19.47 2.38
C ARG A 87 15.84 19.99 3.18
N ALA A 88 16.05 21.28 3.12
CA ALA A 88 17.01 21.98 3.98
C ALA A 88 16.34 22.21 5.33
N LYS A 89 17.09 21.97 6.40
CA LYS A 89 16.64 22.24 7.77
C LYS A 89 17.68 23.10 8.45
N MET A 90 17.25 24.20 9.07
CA MET A 90 18.15 25.03 9.84
C MET A 90 18.52 24.34 11.16
N ASP A 91 19.80 24.06 11.31
CA ASP A 91 20.34 23.57 12.56
C ASP A 91 20.72 24.74 13.46
N SER A 92 21.06 24.46 14.72
CA SER A 92 21.52 25.47 15.66
C SER A 92 22.74 26.19 15.11
N ARG A 93 22.89 27.48 15.45
CA ARG A 93 24.00 28.36 15.03
C ARG A 93 24.04 28.66 13.53
N GLY A 94 22.88 28.61 12.87
CA GLY A 94 22.79 28.95 11.47
C GLY A 94 23.30 27.92 10.49
N HIS A 95 23.65 26.74 10.96
CA HIS A 95 24.01 25.66 10.05
C HIS A 95 22.76 25.11 9.36
N VAL A 96 22.88 24.79 8.07
CA VAL A 96 21.80 24.20 7.29
C VAL A 96 22.05 22.70 7.22
N GLY A 97 21.18 21.93 7.89
CA GLY A 97 21.21 20.49 7.82
C GLY A 97 20.35 19.98 6.65
N ARG A 98 20.61 18.78 6.21
CA ARG A 98 19.85 18.14 5.15
C ARG A 98 18.89 17.11 5.74
N LYS A 99 17.62 17.22 5.38
CA LYS A 99 16.62 16.26 5.78
C LYS A 99 15.98 15.64 4.54
N ASP A 100 16.17 14.35 4.38
CA ASP A 100 15.61 13.61 3.24
C ASP A 100 14.32 12.93 3.68
N HIS A 101 13.27 13.09 2.86
CA HIS A 101 11.99 12.40 3.03
C HIS A 101 11.85 11.38 1.92
N LYS A 102 11.87 10.11 2.27
CA LYS A 102 11.65 9.04 1.31
C LYS A 102 10.17 8.89 1.01
N THR A 103 9.86 8.54 -0.22
CA THR A 103 8.49 8.25 -0.64
C THR A 103 8.37 6.80 -1.08
N SER A 104 7.13 6.33 -1.16
CA SER A 104 6.84 4.95 -1.53
C SER A 104 5.79 4.90 -2.63
N HIS A 105 5.91 3.90 -3.49
CA HIS A 105 4.85 3.51 -4.42
C HIS A 105 4.29 2.19 -3.93
N ILE A 106 3.01 2.16 -3.61
CA ILE A 106 2.35 0.98 -3.04
C ILE A 106 1.47 0.36 -4.11
N THR A 107 1.67 -0.93 -4.36
CA THR A 107 0.89 -1.69 -5.34
C THR A 107 0.21 -2.86 -4.64
N VAL A 108 -1.08 -3.02 -4.91
CA VAL A 108 -1.87 -4.16 -4.43
C VAL A 108 -2.59 -4.77 -5.62
N ILE A 109 -2.45 -6.07 -5.80
CA ILE A 109 -3.11 -6.83 -6.85
C ILE A 109 -4.05 -7.83 -6.18
N VAL A 110 -5.34 -7.76 -6.54
CA VAL A 110 -6.35 -8.69 -6.03
C VAL A 110 -6.85 -9.58 -7.15
N SER A 111 -7.29 -10.78 -6.80
CA SER A 111 -7.83 -11.76 -7.75
C SER A 111 -8.85 -12.62 -7.02
N GLU A 112 -9.68 -13.35 -7.77
CA GLU A 112 -10.60 -14.31 -7.15
C GLU A 112 -9.90 -15.64 -6.86
N ARG A 113 -10.23 -16.24 -5.71
CA ARG A 113 -9.86 -17.63 -5.45
C ARG A 113 -10.87 -18.57 -6.10
N ASN A 114 -10.35 -19.64 -6.58
CA ASN A 114 -11.20 -20.71 -7.10
C ASN A 114 -11.76 -21.56 -5.95
#